data_489de2e72a4433b6caadb8e8351b9248
#
_entry.id   489de2e72a4433b6caadb8e8351b9248
#
_cell.length_a   1.000
_cell.length_b   1.000
_cell.length_c   1.000
_cell.angle_alpha   90.00
_cell.angle_beta   90.00
_cell.angle_gamma   90.00
#
_symmetry.space_group_name_H-M   'P 1'
#
loop_
_entity.id
_entity.type
_entity.pdbx_description
1 polymer ?
#
loop_
_entity_poly.entity_id
_entity_poly.type
_entity_poly.pdbx_seq_one_letter_code
_entity_poly.pdbx_strand_id
1 'polypeptide(L)'
;MSDIIVQKFGGTSVGTVERIDAVAEIIKKTSQDNKVVVVVSAMSGETNRLIDLAKHFSKSPDKREFDALISTGETVSSALLTIALQSKGIQARSYSASQISMRTTSSFSKAKILDVDELSLIHISEPTRQEA
;
A
#
# COMPACT_ATOMS: atom_id res chain seq x y z
N MET A 1 16.88 18.66 9.83
CA MET A 1 16.32 17.31 9.91
C MET A 1 14.97 17.25 9.23
N SER A 2 14.78 16.36 8.27
CA SER A 2 13.50 16.22 7.61
C SER A 2 12.54 15.42 8.49
N ASP A 3 11.29 15.87 8.52
CA ASP A 3 10.24 15.16 9.23
C ASP A 3 9.77 13.94 8.42
N ILE A 4 9.17 12.99 9.11
CA ILE A 4 8.48 11.87 8.48
C ILE A 4 7.02 12.26 8.31
N ILE A 5 6.55 12.26 7.08
CA ILE A 5 5.16 12.57 6.75
C ILE A 5 4.48 11.28 6.30
N VAL A 6 3.35 10.98 6.89
CA VAL A 6 2.52 9.84 6.46
C VAL A 6 1.37 10.37 5.62
N GLN A 7 1.28 9.91 4.39
CA GLN A 7 0.20 10.28 3.46
C GLN A 7 -0.64 9.05 3.15
N LYS A 8 -1.94 9.17 3.32
CA LYS A 8 -2.89 8.11 3.00
C LYS A 8 -3.76 8.52 1.82
N PHE A 9 -3.86 7.64 0.83
CA PHE A 9 -4.68 7.84 -0.35
C PHE A 9 -5.71 6.72 -0.46
N GLY A 10 -6.99 7.09 -0.53
CA GLY A 10 -8.08 6.14 -0.66
C GLY A 10 -8.23 5.61 -2.09
N GLY A 11 -9.15 4.67 -2.28
CA GLY A 11 -9.35 3.99 -3.57
C GLY A 11 -9.70 4.91 -4.73
N THR A 12 -10.46 5.97 -4.48
CA THR A 12 -10.80 6.95 -5.53
C THR A 12 -9.59 7.78 -5.94
N SER A 13 -8.67 8.07 -5.01
CA SER A 13 -7.44 8.81 -5.32
C SER A 13 -6.47 8.01 -6.18
N VAL A 14 -6.54 6.69 -6.13
CA VAL A 14 -5.70 5.79 -6.92
C VAL A 14 -6.53 4.92 -7.86
N GLY A 15 -7.73 5.39 -8.21
CA GLY A 15 -8.70 4.60 -8.96
C GLY A 15 -8.41 4.41 -10.44
N THR A 16 -7.55 5.23 -11.02
CA THR A 16 -7.18 5.17 -12.43
C THR A 16 -5.70 5.46 -12.58
N VAL A 17 -5.15 5.17 -13.76
CA VAL A 17 -3.75 5.49 -14.07
C VAL A 17 -3.48 6.99 -13.92
N GLU A 18 -4.39 7.82 -14.39
CA GLU A 18 -4.28 9.28 -14.30
C GLU A 18 -4.28 9.75 -12.86
N ARG A 19 -5.10 9.13 -12.01
CA ARG A 19 -5.16 9.43 -10.58
C ARG A 19 -3.87 9.02 -9.87
N ILE A 20 -3.33 7.85 -10.20
CA ILE A 20 -2.05 7.39 -9.65
C ILE A 20 -0.94 8.35 -10.02
N ASP A 21 -0.91 8.83 -11.26
CA ASP A 21 0.08 9.82 -11.69
C ASP A 21 -0.06 11.12 -10.90
N ALA A 22 -1.27 11.61 -10.69
CA ALA A 22 -1.53 12.81 -9.89
C ALA A 22 -1.05 12.64 -8.43
N VAL A 23 -1.31 11.48 -7.83
CA VAL A 23 -0.85 11.15 -6.49
C VAL A 23 0.70 11.13 -6.45
N ALA A 24 1.32 10.56 -7.46
CA ALA A 24 2.77 10.53 -7.56
C ALA A 24 3.37 11.94 -7.59
N GLU A 25 2.72 12.88 -8.28
CA GLU A 25 3.17 14.28 -8.29
C GLU A 25 3.05 14.93 -6.91
N ILE A 26 1.97 14.64 -6.17
CA ILE A 26 1.81 15.14 -4.80
C ILE A 26 2.93 14.61 -3.90
N ILE A 27 3.20 13.31 -3.98
CA ILE A 27 4.26 12.67 -3.18
C ILE A 27 5.62 13.24 -3.54
N LYS A 28 5.86 13.47 -4.84
CA LYS A 28 7.12 14.07 -5.30
C LYS A 28 7.38 15.40 -4.62
N LYS A 29 6.37 16.28 -4.55
CA LYS A 29 6.49 17.57 -3.89
C LYS A 29 6.78 17.42 -2.40
N THR A 30 6.04 16.55 -1.72
CA THR A 30 6.22 16.32 -0.28
C THR A 30 7.60 15.76 0.03
N SER A 31 8.11 14.87 -0.83
CA SER A 31 9.39 14.21 -0.62
C SER A 31 10.61 15.10 -0.83
N GLN A 32 10.44 16.28 -1.39
CA GLN A 32 11.56 17.21 -1.57
C GLN A 32 12.14 17.65 -0.23
N ASP A 33 11.30 17.84 0.78
CA ASP A 33 11.71 18.35 2.09
C ASP A 33 11.51 17.35 3.22
N ASN A 34 10.88 16.21 2.95
CA ASN A 34 10.48 15.26 3.98
C ASN A 34 10.72 13.82 3.53
N LYS A 35 10.84 12.93 4.51
CA LYS A 35 10.71 11.50 4.28
C LYS A 35 9.22 11.16 4.27
N VAL A 36 8.77 10.38 3.30
CA VAL A 36 7.34 10.11 3.14
C VAL A 36 7.06 8.62 3.28
N VAL A 37 6.10 8.29 4.11
CA VAL A 37 5.48 6.97 4.17
C VAL A 37 4.11 7.09 3.55
N VAL A 38 3.86 6.29 2.51
CA VAL A 38 2.60 6.34 1.78
C VAL A 38 1.79 5.09 2.06
N VAL A 39 0.53 5.28 2.39
CA VAL A 39 -0.43 4.18 2.58
C VAL A 39 -1.51 4.31 1.52
N VAL A 40 -1.73 3.25 0.76
CA VAL A 40 -2.73 3.26 -0.32
C VAL A 40 -3.73 2.13 -0.13
N SER A 41 -4.95 2.38 -0.62
CA SER A 41 -5.99 1.37 -0.74
C SER A 41 -5.95 0.73 -2.14
N ALA A 42 -6.72 -0.34 -2.33
CA ALA A 42 -6.95 -0.88 -3.66
C ALA A 42 -7.58 0.18 -4.56
N MET A 43 -7.38 0.06 -5.85
CA MET A 43 -8.01 0.94 -6.84
C MET A 43 -9.55 0.86 -6.71
N SER A 44 -10.24 1.97 -6.98
CA SER A 44 -11.70 2.04 -6.89
C SER A 44 -12.34 0.92 -7.72
N GLY A 45 -13.29 0.20 -7.10
CA GLY A 45 -13.97 -0.92 -7.74
C GLY A 45 -13.23 -2.24 -7.67
N GLU A 46 -11.94 -2.25 -7.37
CA GLU A 46 -11.14 -3.48 -7.37
C GLU A 46 -11.55 -4.43 -6.24
N THR A 47 -11.77 -3.91 -5.04
CA THR A 47 -12.22 -4.74 -3.92
C THR A 47 -13.55 -5.40 -4.23
N ASN A 48 -14.50 -4.66 -4.79
CA ASN A 48 -15.81 -5.21 -5.16
C ASN A 48 -15.69 -6.27 -6.25
N ARG A 49 -14.81 -6.07 -7.22
CA ARG A 49 -14.54 -7.05 -8.27
C ARG A 49 -14.02 -8.36 -7.67
N LEU A 50 -13.10 -8.27 -6.73
CA LEU A 50 -12.53 -9.46 -6.06
C LEU A 50 -13.58 -10.16 -5.20
N ILE A 51 -14.41 -9.41 -4.48
CA ILE A 51 -15.52 -9.96 -3.71
C ILE A 51 -16.47 -10.74 -4.61
N ASP A 52 -16.86 -10.15 -5.74
CA ASP A 52 -17.77 -10.81 -6.68
C ASP A 52 -17.18 -12.09 -7.24
N LEU A 53 -15.88 -12.10 -7.54
CA LEU A 53 -15.21 -13.31 -8.00
C LEU A 53 -15.27 -14.43 -6.94
N ALA A 54 -15.01 -14.08 -5.68
CA ALA A 54 -15.08 -15.07 -4.60
C ALA A 54 -16.50 -15.62 -4.43
N LYS A 55 -17.50 -14.75 -4.47
CA LYS A 55 -18.90 -15.14 -4.29
C LYS A 55 -19.47 -15.97 -5.44
N HIS A 56 -18.81 -15.92 -6.59
CA HIS A 56 -19.17 -16.80 -7.70
C HIS A 56 -19.02 -18.28 -7.31
N PHE A 57 -18.02 -18.59 -6.49
CA PHE A 57 -17.74 -19.98 -6.07
C PHE A 57 -18.37 -20.34 -4.73
N SER A 58 -18.49 -19.37 -3.82
CA SER A 58 -19.01 -19.60 -2.48
C SER A 58 -19.69 -18.36 -1.93
N LYS A 59 -20.87 -18.52 -1.35
CA LYS A 59 -21.57 -17.42 -0.67
C LYS A 59 -20.90 -17.05 0.65
N SER A 60 -20.15 -17.98 1.23
CA SER A 60 -19.46 -17.81 2.51
C SER A 60 -18.04 -18.35 2.39
N PRO A 61 -17.16 -17.64 1.67
CA PRO A 61 -15.79 -18.11 1.48
C PRO A 61 -15.06 -18.22 2.82
N ASP A 62 -14.08 -19.12 2.88
CA ASP A 62 -13.18 -19.19 4.01
C ASP A 62 -12.53 -17.82 4.27
N LYS A 63 -12.54 -17.37 5.52
CA LYS A 63 -12.07 -16.01 5.87
C LYS A 63 -10.60 -15.79 5.55
N ARG A 64 -9.78 -16.80 5.78
CA ARG A 64 -8.35 -16.71 5.47
C ARG A 64 -8.09 -16.53 3.98
N GLU A 65 -8.77 -17.34 3.16
CA GLU A 65 -8.63 -17.25 1.71
C GLU A 65 -9.22 -15.97 1.15
N PHE A 66 -10.34 -15.52 1.73
CA PHE A 66 -10.96 -14.27 1.37
C PHE A 66 -10.03 -13.09 1.64
N ASP A 67 -9.41 -13.04 2.81
CA ASP A 67 -8.44 -11.99 3.15
C ASP A 67 -7.24 -12.02 2.20
N ALA A 68 -6.73 -13.19 1.86
CA ALA A 68 -5.64 -13.34 0.91
C ALA A 68 -6.01 -12.76 -0.45
N LEU A 69 -7.23 -13.05 -0.93
CA LEU A 69 -7.71 -12.53 -2.22
C LEU A 69 -7.84 -11.00 -2.19
N ILE A 70 -8.53 -10.47 -1.18
CA ILE A 70 -8.82 -9.03 -1.10
C ILE A 70 -7.54 -8.21 -0.99
N SER A 71 -6.53 -8.69 -0.26
CA SER A 71 -5.27 -7.97 -0.08
C SER A 71 -4.48 -7.80 -1.38
N THR A 72 -4.74 -8.62 -2.39
CA THR A 72 -4.03 -8.49 -3.68
C THR A 72 -4.31 -7.15 -4.37
N GLY A 73 -5.50 -6.57 -4.16
CA GLY A 73 -5.83 -5.27 -4.74
C GLY A 73 -4.93 -4.15 -4.23
N GLU A 74 -4.61 -4.19 -2.95
CA GLU A 74 -3.72 -3.19 -2.35
C GLU A 74 -2.27 -3.39 -2.80
N THR A 75 -1.86 -4.62 -3.02
CA THR A 75 -0.54 -4.93 -3.56
C THR A 75 -0.38 -4.35 -4.97
N VAL A 76 -1.41 -4.46 -5.80
CA VAL A 76 -1.40 -3.91 -7.15
C VAL A 76 -1.24 -2.39 -7.13
N SER A 77 -2.07 -1.68 -6.36
CA SER A 77 -2.00 -0.21 -6.32
C SER A 77 -0.68 0.28 -5.72
N SER A 78 -0.18 -0.37 -4.70
CA SER A 78 1.10 -0.04 -4.08
C SER A 78 2.25 -0.18 -5.07
N ALA A 79 2.29 -1.28 -5.82
CA ALA A 79 3.33 -1.51 -6.82
C ALA A 79 3.24 -0.52 -7.98
N LEU A 80 2.03 -0.24 -8.46
CA LEU A 80 1.83 0.73 -9.55
C LEU A 80 2.27 2.13 -9.14
N LEU A 81 1.90 2.57 -7.94
CA LEU A 81 2.32 3.87 -7.45
C LEU A 81 3.84 3.95 -7.30
N THR A 82 4.46 2.89 -6.81
CA THR A 82 5.92 2.82 -6.69
C THR A 82 6.59 2.97 -8.06
N ILE A 83 6.09 2.26 -9.07
CA ILE A 83 6.60 2.36 -10.44
C ILE A 83 6.44 3.78 -10.97
N ALA A 84 5.30 4.41 -10.74
CA ALA A 84 5.06 5.80 -11.15
C ALA A 84 6.05 6.76 -10.48
N LEU A 85 6.31 6.59 -9.20
CA LEU A 85 7.28 7.41 -8.47
C LEU A 85 8.69 7.22 -9.02
N GLN A 86 9.10 5.98 -9.26
CA GLN A 86 10.42 5.68 -9.82
C GLN A 86 10.58 6.30 -11.20
N SER A 87 9.53 6.30 -12.01
CA SER A 87 9.57 6.91 -13.34
C SER A 87 9.77 8.42 -13.30
N LYS A 88 9.49 9.04 -12.15
CA LYS A 88 9.69 10.48 -11.92
C LYS A 88 11.00 10.79 -11.19
N GLY A 89 11.87 9.80 -11.07
CA GLY A 89 13.18 9.97 -10.45
C GLY A 89 13.17 9.89 -8.93
N ILE A 90 12.08 9.43 -8.32
CA ILE A 90 11.98 9.30 -6.87
C ILE A 90 12.37 7.88 -6.47
N GLN A 91 13.23 7.77 -5.46
CA GLN A 91 13.54 6.47 -4.87
C GLN A 91 12.36 6.04 -4.01
N ALA A 92 11.71 4.97 -4.41
CA ALA A 92 10.53 4.46 -3.74
C ALA A 92 10.56 2.94 -3.71
N ARG A 93 9.91 2.38 -2.71
CA ARG A 93 9.82 0.94 -2.55
C ARG A 93 8.49 0.58 -1.91
N SER A 94 7.84 -0.44 -2.46
CA SER A 94 6.58 -0.92 -1.90
C SER A 94 6.82 -2.04 -0.90
N TYR A 95 5.95 -2.08 0.11
CA TYR A 95 5.98 -3.11 1.15
C TYR A 95 4.58 -3.62 1.41
N SER A 96 4.45 -4.92 1.62
CA SER A 96 3.23 -5.51 2.16
C SER A 96 3.31 -5.49 3.69
N ALA A 97 2.17 -5.69 4.36
CA ALA A 97 2.13 -5.73 5.82
C ALA A 97 3.08 -6.79 6.41
N SER A 98 3.23 -7.92 5.73
CA SER A 98 4.15 -8.97 6.18
C SER A 98 5.62 -8.55 6.11
N GLN A 99 5.96 -7.73 5.13
CA GLN A 99 7.33 -7.24 4.95
C GLN A 99 7.73 -6.20 5.99
N ILE A 100 6.78 -5.50 6.58
CA ILE A 100 7.04 -4.55 7.66
C ILE A 100 6.83 -5.15 9.04
N SER A 101 6.69 -6.47 9.13
CA SER A 101 6.59 -7.19 10.39
C SER A 101 5.47 -6.70 11.30
N MET A 102 4.29 -6.47 10.72
CA MET A 102 3.10 -6.08 11.47
C MET A 102 2.45 -7.33 12.07
N ARG A 103 2.25 -7.33 13.38
CA ARG A 103 1.62 -8.43 14.08
C ARG A 103 0.14 -8.13 14.33
N THR A 104 -0.70 -9.12 14.10
CA THR A 104 -2.16 -8.99 14.28
C THR A 104 -2.70 -10.16 15.06
N THR A 105 -3.97 -10.06 15.49
CA THR A 105 -4.68 -11.21 16.04
C THR A 105 -4.95 -12.22 14.92
N SER A 106 -5.26 -13.47 15.31
CA SER A 106 -5.53 -14.54 14.35
C SER A 106 -6.95 -14.53 13.76
N SER A 107 -7.76 -13.52 14.07
CA SER A 107 -9.13 -13.42 13.56
C SER A 107 -9.13 -12.84 12.15
N PHE A 108 -9.15 -13.70 11.13
CA PHE A 108 -9.21 -13.25 9.73
C PHE A 108 -10.45 -12.39 9.49
N SER A 109 -10.34 -11.38 8.63
CA SER A 109 -11.32 -10.34 8.32
C SER A 109 -11.62 -9.36 9.47
N LYS A 110 -11.27 -9.70 10.70
CA LYS A 110 -11.48 -8.85 11.90
C LYS A 110 -10.21 -8.75 12.72
N ALA A 111 -9.06 -9.01 12.14
CA ALA A 111 -7.78 -8.97 12.85
C ALA A 111 -7.50 -7.56 13.38
N LYS A 112 -6.94 -7.48 14.57
CA LYS A 112 -6.49 -6.23 15.18
C LYS A 112 -4.96 -6.20 15.19
N ILE A 113 -4.41 -5.03 14.96
CA ILE A 113 -2.96 -4.84 15.00
C ILE A 113 -2.50 -4.95 16.44
N LEU A 114 -1.57 -5.87 16.70
CA LEU A 114 -0.95 -6.06 18.02
C LEU A 114 0.36 -5.29 18.14
N ASP A 115 1.12 -5.22 17.02
CA ASP A 115 2.48 -4.70 17.05
C ASP A 115 2.95 -4.39 15.63
N VAL A 116 3.82 -3.40 15.50
CA VAL A 116 4.48 -3.04 14.23
C VAL A 116 5.96 -2.85 14.51
N ASP A 117 6.81 -3.46 13.70
CA ASP A 117 8.25 -3.35 13.84
C ASP A 117 8.73 -1.94 13.47
N GLU A 118 9.22 -1.19 14.45
CA GLU A 118 9.72 0.17 14.25
C GLU A 118 10.90 0.24 13.28
N LEU A 119 11.76 -0.77 13.30
CA LEU A 119 12.90 -0.81 12.38
C LEU A 119 12.44 -0.94 10.94
N SER A 120 11.41 -1.74 10.69
CA SER A 120 10.83 -1.86 9.35
C SER A 120 10.22 -0.55 8.88
N LEU A 121 9.54 0.18 9.77
CA LEU A 121 8.97 1.50 9.46
C LEU A 121 10.06 2.51 9.14
N ILE A 122 11.16 2.51 9.86
CA ILE A 122 12.31 3.37 9.58
C ILE A 122 12.88 3.07 8.20
N HIS A 123 13.00 1.79 7.85
CA HIS A 123 13.46 1.36 6.53
C HIS A 123 12.57 1.86 5.39
N ILE A 124 11.26 1.86 5.57
CA ILE A 124 10.31 2.36 4.59
C ILE A 124 10.48 3.85 4.37
N SER A 125 10.73 4.62 5.44
CA SER A 125 10.80 6.07 5.40
C SER A 125 12.15 6.61 4.95
N GLU A 126 13.19 5.79 4.89
CA GLU A 126 14.49 6.24 4.44
C GLU A 126 14.64 6.06 2.94
N PRO A 127 15.27 7.07 2.24
CA PRO A 127 15.55 6.90 0.82
C PRO A 127 16.45 5.69 0.60
N THR A 128 16.10 4.86 -0.36
CA THR A 128 16.95 3.74 -0.75
C THR A 128 18.21 4.30 -1.37
N ARG A 129 19.37 3.97 -0.81
CA ARG A 129 20.63 4.35 -1.43
C ARG A 129 20.78 3.58 -2.74
N GLN A 130 20.93 4.32 -3.81
CA GLN A 130 21.37 3.69 -5.04
C GLN A 130 22.81 3.26 -4.84
N GLU A 131 23.03 1.99 -4.95
CA GLU A 131 24.37 1.50 -5.08
C GLU A 131 24.85 1.83 -6.49
N ALA A 132 25.86 2.63 -6.51
CA ALA A 132 26.54 2.96 -7.78
C ALA A 132 27.20 1.72 -8.35
#